data_ff388f6b21fd6eedcde8a1e48797cf2a
#
_entry.id   ff388f6b21fd6eedcde8a1e48797cf2a
#
_cell.length_a   1.000
_cell.length_b   1.000
_cell.length_c   1.000
_cell.angle_alpha   90.00
_cell.angle_beta   90.00
_cell.angle_gamma   90.00
#
_symmetry.space_group_name_H-M   'P 1'
#
loop_
_entity.id
_entity.type
_entity.pdbx_description
1 polymer ?
#
loop_
_entity_poly.entity_id
_entity_poly.type
_entity_poly.pdbx_seq_one_letter_code
_entity_poly.pdbx_strand_id
1 'polypeptide(L)'
;MNLQLLTKSNLHTHTTFADGKHTAEEVVLSAIDAGMEVLGFSEHSFHANPAIFGMQSPELQQEYCKEIERLKSVYADRIKILRGIEQDSFSGVPTDVYDYVIGSVHYVYLGGEFCCVDLSAQTTLDAIKTHCSGDPMVYAKAYFEAVANVEKDTQCDIVGHFDLLTKFNEQTAIFDTSDPCYIKAGLEALDALLEKDVIFEVNTGAMSRKYRTTPYPAPIFLHRIAEKRGNVVLTADTHHKDNLTYGFDKALQIIKASGIGSVLTMTKEGWKNIAI
;
A
#
# COMPACT_ATOMS: atom_id res chain seq x y z
N MET A 1 -3.57 8.39 -23.88
CA MET A 1 -4.84 8.90 -23.28
C MET A 1 -5.09 8.30 -21.89
N ASN A 2 -4.93 6.99 -21.71
CA ASN A 2 -5.28 6.34 -20.41
C ASN A 2 -4.31 6.67 -19.27
N LEU A 3 -3.00 6.72 -19.51
CA LEU A 3 -2.01 7.10 -18.49
C LEU A 3 -2.28 8.52 -17.94
N GLN A 4 -2.62 9.47 -18.82
CA GLN A 4 -2.91 10.85 -18.42
C GLN A 4 -4.11 10.95 -17.46
N LEU A 5 -5.09 10.06 -17.55
CA LEU A 5 -6.19 10.01 -16.60
C LEU A 5 -5.77 9.37 -15.26
N LEU A 6 -4.95 8.32 -15.33
CA LEU A 6 -4.47 7.62 -14.13
C LEU A 6 -3.50 8.47 -13.29
N THR A 7 -2.74 9.38 -13.92
CA THR A 7 -1.85 10.31 -13.19
C THR A 7 -2.59 11.49 -12.54
N LYS A 8 -3.92 11.57 -12.68
CA LYS A 8 -4.74 12.60 -12.03
C LYS A 8 -5.09 12.29 -10.58
N SER A 9 -4.78 11.09 -10.11
CA SER A 9 -5.11 10.65 -8.75
C SER A 9 -3.97 9.83 -8.14
N ASN A 10 -3.73 10.02 -6.85
CA ASN A 10 -2.95 9.11 -6.01
C ASN A 10 -3.58 9.07 -4.63
N LEU A 11 -3.75 7.86 -4.08
CA LEU A 11 -4.40 7.62 -2.78
C LEU A 11 -3.44 7.12 -1.70
N HIS A 12 -2.16 6.85 -2.03
CA HIS A 12 -1.19 6.37 -1.05
C HIS A 12 -0.04 7.38 -0.92
N THR A 13 -0.11 8.17 0.16
CA THR A 13 0.78 9.33 0.35
C THR A 13 1.05 9.56 1.83
N HIS A 14 2.33 9.65 2.18
CA HIS A 14 2.85 9.91 3.51
C HIS A 14 3.44 11.32 3.63
N THR A 15 3.40 11.86 4.84
CA THR A 15 3.89 13.19 5.17
C THR A 15 4.71 13.17 6.46
N THR A 16 5.09 14.35 6.95
CA THR A 16 5.82 14.49 8.23
C THR A 16 5.01 14.11 9.47
N PHE A 17 3.75 13.67 9.33
CA PHE A 17 3.00 13.08 10.44
C PHE A 17 3.49 11.66 10.79
N ALA A 18 4.10 10.95 9.84
CA ALA A 18 4.78 9.67 10.07
C ALA A 18 6.22 9.73 9.51
N ASP A 19 6.48 9.23 8.32
CA ASP A 19 7.81 9.09 7.74
C ASP A 19 8.02 9.77 6.38
N GLY A 20 7.02 10.48 5.90
CA GLY A 20 7.15 11.32 4.71
C GLY A 20 8.11 12.49 4.92
N LYS A 21 8.68 12.99 3.84
CA LYS A 21 9.71 14.04 3.83
C LYS A 21 9.16 15.47 3.86
N HIS A 22 7.87 15.64 3.60
CA HIS A 22 7.24 16.94 3.39
C HIS A 22 5.95 17.06 4.20
N THR A 23 5.57 18.29 4.53
CA THR A 23 4.27 18.58 5.15
C THR A 23 3.13 18.28 4.20
N ALA A 24 1.95 18.03 4.73
CA ALA A 24 0.77 17.75 3.90
C ALA A 24 0.48 18.90 2.91
N GLU A 25 0.68 20.15 3.33
CA GLU A 25 0.46 21.32 2.45
C GLU A 25 1.48 21.40 1.31
N GLU A 26 2.78 21.08 1.56
CA GLU A 26 3.78 21.01 0.48
C GLU A 26 3.45 19.94 -0.54
N VAL A 27 2.90 18.81 -0.10
CA VAL A 27 2.44 17.72 -0.97
C VAL A 27 1.23 18.16 -1.80
N VAL A 28 0.24 18.85 -1.20
CA VAL A 28 -0.92 19.39 -1.91
C VAL A 28 -0.48 20.37 -3.01
N LEU A 29 0.43 21.28 -2.69
CA LEU A 29 0.94 22.26 -3.67
C LEU A 29 1.64 21.54 -4.84
N SER A 30 2.48 20.54 -4.56
CA SER A 30 3.13 19.75 -5.60
C SER A 30 2.12 18.98 -6.46
N ALA A 31 1.07 18.41 -5.85
CA ALA A 31 0.00 17.72 -6.58
C ALA A 31 -0.75 18.67 -7.52
N ILE A 32 -1.05 19.88 -7.06
CA ILE A 32 -1.70 20.93 -7.88
C ILE A 32 -0.80 21.32 -9.05
N ASP A 33 0.49 21.55 -8.80
CA ASP A 33 1.47 21.92 -9.84
C ASP A 33 1.66 20.80 -10.87
N ALA A 34 1.56 19.54 -10.45
CA ALA A 34 1.53 18.38 -11.33
C ALA A 34 0.20 18.20 -12.10
N GLY A 35 -0.80 19.05 -11.83
CA GLY A 35 -2.11 19.01 -12.46
C GLY A 35 -2.96 17.82 -12.05
N MET A 36 -2.77 17.32 -10.83
CA MET A 36 -3.62 16.28 -10.24
C MET A 36 -5.01 16.83 -9.90
N GLU A 37 -6.01 15.98 -9.92
CA GLU A 37 -7.40 16.31 -9.62
C GLU A 37 -7.85 15.78 -8.26
N VAL A 38 -7.22 14.68 -7.80
CA VAL A 38 -7.50 14.05 -6.51
C VAL A 38 -6.18 13.67 -5.84
N LEU A 39 -6.05 14.00 -4.57
CA LEU A 39 -4.96 13.56 -3.70
C LEU A 39 -5.54 12.95 -2.43
N GLY A 40 -5.20 11.71 -2.14
CA GLY A 40 -5.49 11.05 -0.87
C GLY A 40 -4.24 10.98 0.01
N PHE A 41 -4.39 11.32 1.27
CA PHE A 41 -3.40 11.07 2.30
C PHE A 41 -3.72 9.76 3.03
N SER A 42 -2.70 9.00 3.39
CA SER A 42 -2.85 7.69 4.02
C SER A 42 -1.68 7.41 4.96
N GLU A 43 -1.55 8.23 6.01
CA GLU A 43 -0.49 8.04 7.00
C GLU A 43 -0.55 6.67 7.67
N HIS A 44 0.60 6.16 8.11
CA HIS A 44 0.64 4.98 8.98
C HIS A 44 -0.16 5.22 10.27
N SER A 45 -1.12 4.34 10.54
CA SER A 45 -1.98 4.44 11.71
C SER A 45 -1.19 4.41 13.02
N PHE A 46 -1.73 5.04 14.07
CA PHE A 46 -1.19 4.88 15.42
C PHE A 46 -1.29 3.42 15.87
N HIS A 47 -0.29 2.97 16.60
CA HIS A 47 -0.30 1.66 17.24
C HIS A 47 0.09 1.78 18.72
N ALA A 48 -0.70 1.13 19.60
CA ALA A 48 -0.43 1.16 21.04
C ALA A 48 0.85 0.40 21.45
N ASN A 49 1.28 -0.58 20.64
CA ASN A 49 2.55 -1.27 20.85
C ASN A 49 3.70 -0.47 20.20
N PRO A 50 4.67 0.03 21.00
CA PRO A 50 5.77 0.84 20.49
C PRO A 50 6.75 0.08 19.58
N ALA A 51 6.64 -1.24 19.47
CA ALA A 51 7.42 -2.04 18.53
C ALA A 51 6.90 -1.94 17.09
N ILE A 52 5.69 -1.42 16.90
CA ILE A 52 5.06 -1.23 15.59
C ILE A 52 5.16 0.25 15.22
N PHE A 53 5.70 0.52 14.04
CA PHE A 53 5.86 1.88 13.52
C PHE A 53 4.50 2.46 13.09
N GLY A 54 4.34 3.77 13.29
CA GLY A 54 3.18 4.54 12.88
C GLY A 54 3.19 5.93 13.50
N MET A 55 2.10 6.66 13.39
CA MET A 55 1.95 7.92 14.13
C MET A 55 2.17 7.69 15.63
N GLN A 56 2.90 8.60 16.27
CA GLN A 56 3.50 8.38 17.60
C GLN A 56 2.46 8.41 18.74
N SER A 57 1.29 8.99 18.52
CA SER A 57 0.23 9.07 19.53
C SER A 57 -1.16 9.25 18.92
N PRO A 58 -2.22 8.94 19.66
CA PRO A 58 -3.58 9.25 19.26
C PRO A 58 -3.82 10.75 19.00
N GLU A 59 -3.14 11.62 19.74
CA GLU A 59 -3.23 13.08 19.58
C GLU A 59 -2.65 13.51 18.23
N LEU A 60 -1.50 12.95 17.83
CA LEU A 60 -0.89 13.22 16.54
C LEU A 60 -1.79 12.74 15.39
N GLN A 61 -2.44 11.59 15.55
CA GLN A 61 -3.44 11.10 14.58
C GLN A 61 -4.65 12.04 14.46
N GLN A 62 -5.08 12.66 15.57
CA GLN A 62 -6.13 13.68 15.55
C GLN A 62 -5.65 14.98 14.89
N GLU A 63 -4.40 15.38 15.11
CA GLU A 63 -3.79 16.54 14.43
C GLU A 63 -3.70 16.33 12.93
N TYR A 64 -3.30 15.13 12.49
CA TYR A 64 -3.34 14.74 11.08
C TYR A 64 -4.75 14.92 10.50
N CYS A 65 -5.77 14.37 11.16
CA CYS A 65 -7.15 14.51 10.70
C CYS A 65 -7.59 15.98 10.56
N LYS A 66 -7.24 16.83 11.54
CA LYS A 66 -7.56 18.27 11.52
C LYS A 66 -6.84 18.99 10.38
N GLU A 67 -5.57 18.69 10.16
CA GLU A 67 -4.79 19.31 9.09
C GLU A 67 -5.35 18.93 7.72
N ILE A 68 -5.69 17.65 7.49
CA ILE A 68 -6.28 17.27 6.20
C ILE A 68 -7.64 17.95 5.98
N GLU A 69 -8.49 18.10 7.00
CA GLU A 69 -9.76 18.83 6.87
C GLU A 69 -9.54 20.33 6.58
N ARG A 70 -8.51 20.94 7.18
CA ARG A 70 -8.11 22.31 6.85
C ARG A 70 -7.74 22.43 5.37
N LEU A 71 -6.89 21.50 4.88
CA LEU A 71 -6.42 21.49 3.49
C LEU A 71 -7.56 21.22 2.50
N LYS A 72 -8.48 20.30 2.82
CA LYS A 72 -9.73 20.10 2.04
C LYS A 72 -10.47 21.42 1.82
N SER A 73 -10.60 22.22 2.89
CA SER A 73 -11.31 23.49 2.84
C SER A 73 -10.55 24.58 2.06
N VAL A 74 -9.23 24.70 2.30
CA VAL A 74 -8.38 25.74 1.69
C VAL A 74 -8.22 25.53 0.18
N TYR A 75 -8.15 24.29 -0.29
CA TYR A 75 -7.86 23.98 -1.70
C TYR A 75 -9.06 23.37 -2.45
N ALA A 76 -10.28 23.52 -1.93
CA ALA A 76 -11.50 22.91 -2.44
C ALA A 76 -11.78 23.19 -3.93
N ASP A 77 -11.44 24.38 -4.40
CA ASP A 77 -11.63 24.83 -5.78
C ASP A 77 -10.52 24.35 -6.74
N ARG A 78 -9.39 23.88 -6.22
CA ARG A 78 -8.22 23.46 -6.99
C ARG A 78 -8.08 21.95 -7.12
N ILE A 79 -8.18 21.23 -6.00
CA ILE A 79 -7.96 19.78 -5.94
C ILE A 79 -8.91 19.15 -4.91
N LYS A 80 -9.42 17.95 -5.21
CA LYS A 80 -10.15 17.15 -4.22
C LYS A 80 -9.13 16.43 -3.33
N ILE A 81 -9.19 16.69 -2.02
CA ILE A 81 -8.34 16.03 -1.03
C ILE A 81 -9.18 14.99 -0.28
N LEU A 82 -8.64 13.81 -0.06
CA LEU A 82 -9.25 12.74 0.71
C LEU A 82 -8.39 12.45 1.95
N ARG A 83 -9.06 12.25 3.08
CA ARG A 83 -8.47 11.84 4.33
C ARG A 83 -8.57 10.32 4.46
N GLY A 84 -7.54 9.61 4.10
CA GLY A 84 -7.41 8.17 4.30
C GLY A 84 -6.49 7.85 5.47
N ILE A 85 -6.26 6.56 5.64
CA ILE A 85 -5.30 5.99 6.58
C ILE A 85 -4.70 4.72 5.98
N GLU A 86 -3.41 4.48 6.17
CA GLU A 86 -2.82 3.17 6.01
C GLU A 86 -2.85 2.46 7.36
N GLN A 87 -3.82 1.55 7.48
CA GLN A 87 -4.08 0.80 8.70
C GLN A 87 -3.25 -0.49 8.69
N ASP A 88 -2.31 -0.60 9.62
CA ASP A 88 -1.63 -1.88 9.84
C ASP A 88 -2.58 -2.91 10.48
N SER A 89 -2.46 -4.18 10.08
CA SER A 89 -3.30 -5.28 10.56
C SER A 89 -3.32 -5.44 12.08
N PHE A 90 -2.33 -4.92 12.78
CA PHE A 90 -2.25 -4.97 14.26
C PHE A 90 -2.62 -3.65 14.95
N SER A 91 -3.01 -2.61 14.22
CA SER A 91 -3.29 -1.30 14.82
C SER A 91 -4.54 -1.31 15.71
N GLY A 92 -5.65 -1.81 15.21
CA GLY A 92 -6.92 -1.90 15.96
C GLY A 92 -7.56 -0.54 16.29
N VAL A 93 -7.09 0.58 15.73
CA VAL A 93 -7.75 1.89 15.93
C VAL A 93 -8.98 2.01 15.02
N PRO A 94 -10.05 2.73 15.47
CA PRO A 94 -11.23 2.96 14.65
C PRO A 94 -10.91 3.71 13.33
N THR A 95 -11.56 3.30 12.24
CA THR A 95 -11.33 3.85 10.90
C THR A 95 -12.52 4.62 10.32
N ASP A 96 -13.63 4.70 11.03
CA ASP A 96 -14.89 5.32 10.63
C ASP A 96 -14.81 6.83 10.32
N VAL A 97 -13.72 7.47 10.74
CA VAL A 97 -13.47 8.90 10.48
C VAL A 97 -12.78 9.17 9.13
N TYR A 98 -12.31 8.14 8.43
CA TYR A 98 -11.58 8.28 7.18
C TYR A 98 -12.48 8.14 5.96
N ASP A 99 -12.12 8.81 4.86
CA ASP A 99 -12.81 8.71 3.57
C ASP A 99 -12.53 7.37 2.88
N TYR A 100 -11.40 6.72 3.21
CA TYR A 100 -10.98 5.39 2.75
C TYR A 100 -9.88 4.83 3.65
N VAL A 101 -9.72 3.52 3.62
CA VAL A 101 -8.71 2.78 4.39
C VAL A 101 -7.88 1.90 3.45
N ILE A 102 -6.55 2.02 3.53
CA ILE A 102 -5.61 1.07 2.96
C ILE A 102 -5.23 0.09 4.07
N GLY A 103 -5.51 -1.19 3.90
CA GLY A 103 -5.12 -2.23 4.85
C GLY A 103 -3.77 -2.82 4.47
N SER A 104 -2.81 -2.78 5.37
CA SER A 104 -1.42 -3.19 5.12
C SER A 104 -0.91 -4.16 6.17
N VAL A 105 0.05 -4.99 5.79
CA VAL A 105 0.77 -5.90 6.67
C VAL A 105 2.25 -5.53 6.67
N HIS A 106 2.68 -4.76 7.67
CA HIS A 106 4.09 -4.40 7.87
C HIS A 106 4.79 -5.30 8.90
N TYR A 107 4.03 -6.12 9.60
CA TYR A 107 4.55 -7.00 10.65
C TYR A 107 3.94 -8.39 10.53
N VAL A 108 4.71 -9.39 10.92
CA VAL A 108 4.23 -10.74 11.23
C VAL A 108 4.47 -11.04 12.70
N TYR A 109 3.55 -11.76 13.33
CA TYR A 109 3.69 -12.14 14.72
C TYR A 109 4.22 -13.56 14.83
N LEU A 110 5.47 -13.70 15.24
CA LEU A 110 6.19 -14.98 15.29
C LEU A 110 6.88 -15.16 16.65
N GLY A 111 6.71 -16.32 17.25
CA GLY A 111 7.39 -16.64 18.51
C GLY A 111 7.10 -15.69 19.68
N GLY A 112 5.99 -14.96 19.64
CA GLY A 112 5.64 -13.96 20.66
C GLY A 112 6.11 -12.54 20.37
N GLU A 113 6.71 -12.28 19.20
CA GLU A 113 7.30 -10.99 18.82
C GLU A 113 6.74 -10.48 17.49
N PHE A 114 6.66 -9.15 17.34
CA PHE A 114 6.36 -8.49 16.08
C PHE A 114 7.62 -8.36 15.24
N CYS A 115 7.65 -9.05 14.11
CA CYS A 115 8.76 -9.03 13.17
C CYS A 115 8.42 -8.08 12.00
N CYS A 116 9.14 -6.96 11.90
CA CYS A 116 8.94 -6.01 10.81
C CYS A 116 9.37 -6.62 9.47
N VAL A 117 8.48 -6.52 8.48
CA VAL A 117 8.64 -7.12 7.14
C VAL A 117 9.55 -6.27 6.24
N ASP A 118 9.52 -4.96 6.42
CA ASP A 118 10.02 -4.00 5.44
C ASP A 118 11.03 -2.98 5.99
N LEU A 119 11.60 -3.21 7.19
CA LEU A 119 12.62 -2.35 7.79
C LEU A 119 13.97 -2.50 7.08
N SER A 120 14.47 -3.73 6.97
CA SER A 120 15.70 -4.06 6.23
C SER A 120 15.75 -5.56 5.89
N ALA A 121 16.56 -5.91 4.87
CA ALA A 121 16.84 -7.31 4.54
C ALA A 121 17.39 -8.09 5.75
N GLN A 122 18.29 -7.45 6.52
CA GLN A 122 18.89 -8.08 7.68
C GLN A 122 17.87 -8.39 8.77
N THR A 123 16.96 -7.46 9.05
CA THR A 123 15.87 -7.66 10.03
C THR A 123 15.01 -8.88 9.66
N THR A 124 14.66 -9.00 8.37
CA THR A 124 13.89 -10.15 7.88
C THR A 124 14.67 -11.45 8.01
N LEU A 125 15.97 -11.48 7.64
CA LEU A 125 16.82 -12.65 7.77
C LEU A 125 17.00 -13.07 9.24
N ASP A 126 17.15 -12.12 10.16
CA ASP A 126 17.28 -12.40 11.59
C ASP A 126 15.98 -12.99 12.16
N ALA A 127 14.83 -12.47 11.75
CA ALA A 127 13.53 -13.01 12.13
C ALA A 127 13.35 -14.45 11.60
N ILE A 128 13.69 -14.70 10.33
CA ILE A 128 13.65 -16.06 9.73
C ILE A 128 14.54 -17.02 10.53
N LYS A 129 15.77 -16.60 10.84
CA LYS A 129 16.71 -17.42 11.61
C LYS A 129 16.19 -17.73 13.01
N THR A 130 15.63 -16.74 13.69
CA THR A 130 15.21 -16.83 15.10
C THR A 130 13.91 -17.60 15.27
N HIS A 131 12.91 -17.28 14.42
CA HIS A 131 11.53 -17.76 14.62
C HIS A 131 11.09 -18.85 13.63
N CYS A 132 11.80 -19.00 12.50
CA CYS A 132 11.43 -19.94 11.44
C CYS A 132 12.46 -21.07 11.25
N SER A 133 13.38 -21.28 12.18
CA SER A 133 14.46 -22.27 12.06
C SER A 133 15.32 -22.12 10.80
N GLY A 134 15.40 -20.89 10.27
CA GLY A 134 16.11 -20.55 9.04
C GLY A 134 15.34 -20.83 7.75
N ASP A 135 14.10 -21.26 7.81
CA ASP A 135 13.26 -21.51 6.62
C ASP A 135 12.46 -20.27 6.22
N PRO A 136 12.79 -19.60 5.08
CA PRO A 136 12.07 -18.42 4.63
C PRO A 136 10.63 -18.72 4.21
N MET A 137 10.28 -19.97 3.86
CA MET A 137 8.92 -20.34 3.49
C MET A 137 7.97 -20.34 4.69
N VAL A 138 8.46 -20.64 5.89
CA VAL A 138 7.68 -20.51 7.12
C VAL A 138 7.31 -19.03 7.36
N TYR A 139 8.26 -18.13 7.18
CA TYR A 139 8.02 -16.69 7.29
C TYR A 139 7.03 -16.16 6.22
N ALA A 140 7.25 -16.55 4.95
CA ALA A 140 6.38 -16.15 3.84
C ALA A 140 4.94 -16.64 4.04
N LYS A 141 4.75 -17.85 4.55
CA LYS A 141 3.44 -18.40 4.87
C LYS A 141 2.74 -17.59 5.97
N ALA A 142 3.44 -17.27 7.06
CA ALA A 142 2.89 -16.45 8.14
C ALA A 142 2.52 -15.05 7.64
N TYR A 143 3.33 -14.45 6.74
CA TYR A 143 3.02 -13.19 6.10
C TYR A 143 1.73 -13.26 5.28
N PHE A 144 1.60 -14.23 4.39
CA PHE A 144 0.40 -14.38 3.56
C PHE A 144 -0.84 -14.77 4.38
N GLU A 145 -0.70 -15.49 5.49
CA GLU A 145 -1.80 -15.71 6.44
C GLU A 145 -2.29 -14.40 7.07
N ALA A 146 -1.37 -13.48 7.41
CA ALA A 146 -1.74 -12.14 7.88
C ALA A 146 -2.41 -11.32 6.78
N VAL A 147 -1.87 -11.34 5.54
CA VAL A 147 -2.47 -10.66 4.39
C VAL A 147 -3.88 -11.17 4.09
N ALA A 148 -4.13 -12.48 4.19
CA ALA A 148 -5.46 -13.07 3.97
C ALA A 148 -6.53 -12.52 4.94
N ASN A 149 -6.10 -12.02 6.11
CA ASN A 149 -6.98 -11.48 7.14
C ASN A 149 -7.03 -9.94 7.16
N VAL A 150 -6.24 -9.26 6.32
CA VAL A 150 -6.07 -7.79 6.42
C VAL A 150 -7.39 -7.02 6.30
N GLU A 151 -8.31 -7.43 5.42
CA GLU A 151 -9.63 -6.80 5.31
C GLU A 151 -10.43 -6.94 6.61
N LYS A 152 -10.44 -8.12 7.19
CA LYS A 152 -11.14 -8.39 8.47
C LYS A 152 -10.55 -7.56 9.62
N ASP A 153 -9.23 -7.42 9.66
CA ASP A 153 -8.51 -6.78 10.77
C ASP A 153 -8.54 -5.25 10.66
N THR A 154 -8.62 -4.71 9.43
CA THR A 154 -8.55 -3.27 9.14
C THR A 154 -9.84 -2.67 8.59
N GLN A 155 -10.77 -3.50 8.10
CA GLN A 155 -11.96 -3.08 7.36
C GLN A 155 -11.61 -2.19 6.16
N CYS A 156 -10.54 -2.53 5.43
CA CYS A 156 -10.01 -1.72 4.36
C CYS A 156 -10.84 -1.76 3.08
N ASP A 157 -10.81 -0.65 2.36
CA ASP A 157 -11.31 -0.52 0.98
C ASP A 157 -10.26 -1.00 -0.02
N ILE A 158 -8.98 -0.78 0.30
CA ILE A 158 -7.83 -1.05 -0.55
C ILE A 158 -6.86 -1.96 0.20
N VAL A 159 -6.47 -3.08 -0.42
CA VAL A 159 -5.37 -3.92 0.08
C VAL A 159 -4.06 -3.34 -0.40
N GLY A 160 -3.23 -2.86 0.52
CA GLY A 160 -1.92 -2.27 0.26
C GLY A 160 -0.91 -3.32 -0.22
N HIS A 161 0.10 -2.90 -0.94
CA HIS A 161 1.32 -3.64 -1.40
C HIS A 161 1.36 -5.14 -1.04
N PHE A 162 0.48 -5.94 -1.65
CA PHE A 162 0.12 -7.33 -1.32
C PHE A 162 1.29 -8.25 -0.97
N ASP A 163 2.43 -8.16 -1.66
CA ASP A 163 3.63 -8.98 -1.46
C ASP A 163 4.83 -8.17 -0.96
N LEU A 164 4.61 -7.24 -0.01
CA LEU A 164 5.61 -6.34 0.59
C LEU A 164 6.84 -7.08 1.12
N LEU A 165 6.70 -8.32 1.62
CA LEU A 165 7.82 -9.13 2.10
C LEU A 165 8.96 -9.24 1.07
N THR A 166 8.69 -9.00 -0.21
CA THR A 166 9.70 -9.04 -1.28
C THR A 166 10.41 -7.70 -1.52
N LYS A 167 10.22 -6.69 -0.65
CA LYS A 167 10.80 -5.35 -0.78
C LYS A 167 12.28 -5.36 -1.09
N PHE A 168 13.05 -6.20 -0.40
CA PHE A 168 14.50 -6.28 -0.52
C PHE A 168 14.99 -7.43 -1.42
N ASN A 169 14.08 -8.18 -2.03
CA ASN A 169 14.41 -9.44 -2.70
C ASN A 169 15.27 -9.28 -3.96
N GLU A 170 15.21 -8.11 -4.61
CA GLU A 170 16.07 -7.79 -5.77
C GLU A 170 17.53 -7.50 -5.38
N GLN A 171 17.79 -7.03 -4.14
CA GLN A 171 19.15 -6.80 -3.63
C GLN A 171 19.68 -7.99 -2.82
N THR A 172 18.78 -8.67 -2.12
CA THR A 172 19.10 -9.79 -1.25
C THR A 172 18.07 -10.88 -1.47
N ALA A 173 18.45 -11.98 -2.11
CA ALA A 173 17.56 -13.11 -2.41
C ALA A 173 17.14 -13.83 -1.12
N ILE A 174 16.12 -13.27 -0.42
CA ILE A 174 15.58 -13.81 0.83
C ILE A 174 14.59 -14.92 0.53
N PHE A 175 13.65 -14.68 -0.41
CA PHE A 175 12.58 -15.58 -0.78
C PHE A 175 12.77 -16.07 -2.22
N ASP A 176 12.66 -17.38 -2.45
CA ASP A 176 12.46 -17.92 -3.80
C ASP A 176 10.98 -17.75 -4.18
N THR A 177 10.69 -16.69 -4.93
CA THR A 177 9.33 -16.38 -5.39
C THR A 177 8.80 -17.34 -6.47
N SER A 178 9.65 -18.25 -6.97
CA SER A 178 9.28 -19.35 -7.87
C SER A 178 8.95 -20.65 -7.14
N ASP A 179 9.23 -20.73 -5.83
CA ASP A 179 8.90 -21.90 -5.01
C ASP A 179 7.38 -22.16 -5.01
N PRO A 180 6.94 -23.39 -5.31
CA PRO A 180 5.52 -23.74 -5.30
C PRO A 180 4.83 -23.46 -3.96
N CYS A 181 5.53 -23.55 -2.82
CA CYS A 181 4.97 -23.24 -1.51
C CYS A 181 4.72 -21.73 -1.34
N TYR A 182 5.66 -20.89 -1.82
CA TYR A 182 5.49 -19.43 -1.85
C TYR A 182 4.29 -19.05 -2.71
N ILE A 183 4.26 -19.54 -3.94
CA ILE A 183 3.18 -19.25 -4.91
C ILE A 183 1.83 -19.67 -4.35
N LYS A 184 1.77 -20.90 -3.78
CA LYS A 184 0.53 -21.42 -3.20
C LYS A 184 0.03 -20.54 -2.05
N ALA A 185 0.90 -20.20 -1.09
CA ALA A 185 0.52 -19.35 0.05
C ALA A 185 0.01 -17.98 -0.41
N GLY A 186 0.69 -17.33 -1.36
CA GLY A 186 0.25 -16.06 -1.91
C GLY A 186 -1.09 -16.15 -2.67
N LEU A 187 -1.29 -17.19 -3.48
CA LEU A 187 -2.55 -17.39 -4.21
C LEU A 187 -3.72 -17.71 -3.28
N GLU A 188 -3.52 -18.49 -2.22
CA GLU A 188 -4.54 -18.78 -1.21
C GLU A 188 -4.98 -17.50 -0.48
N ALA A 189 -4.02 -16.66 -0.08
CA ALA A 189 -4.32 -15.36 0.53
C ALA A 189 -5.07 -14.42 -0.43
N LEU A 190 -4.61 -14.36 -1.68
CA LEU A 190 -5.24 -13.54 -2.71
C LEU A 190 -6.67 -14.01 -3.01
N ASP A 191 -6.91 -15.31 -3.14
CA ASP A 191 -8.23 -15.87 -3.41
C ASP A 191 -9.19 -15.57 -2.25
N ALA A 192 -8.74 -15.62 -1.00
CA ALA A 192 -9.55 -15.25 0.16
C ALA A 192 -9.98 -13.77 0.13
N LEU A 193 -9.08 -12.87 -0.30
CA LEU A 193 -9.39 -11.44 -0.44
C LEU A 193 -10.26 -11.13 -1.67
N LEU A 194 -10.14 -11.90 -2.76
CA LEU A 194 -10.97 -11.76 -3.95
C LEU A 194 -12.46 -12.13 -3.73
N GLU A 195 -12.76 -12.86 -2.63
CA GLU A 195 -14.14 -13.08 -2.18
C GLU A 195 -14.73 -11.87 -1.42
N LYS A 196 -13.93 -10.84 -1.20
CA LYS A 196 -14.30 -9.60 -0.51
C LYS A 196 -14.49 -8.46 -1.50
N ASP A 197 -15.19 -7.40 -1.09
CA ASP A 197 -15.35 -6.17 -1.88
C ASP A 197 -14.18 -5.23 -1.62
N VAL A 198 -12.99 -5.64 -2.08
CA VAL A 198 -11.75 -4.86 -1.92
C VAL A 198 -11.11 -4.52 -3.26
N ILE A 199 -10.31 -3.47 -3.27
CA ILE A 199 -9.50 -3.04 -4.40
C ILE A 199 -8.04 -3.41 -4.11
N PHE A 200 -7.33 -4.01 -5.05
CA PHE A 200 -5.90 -4.30 -4.88
C PHE A 200 -5.04 -3.13 -5.36
N GLU A 201 -4.14 -2.71 -4.53
CA GLU A 201 -3.18 -1.67 -4.87
C GLU A 201 -2.11 -2.19 -5.84
N VAL A 202 -1.86 -1.47 -6.92
CA VAL A 202 -0.63 -1.61 -7.72
C VAL A 202 0.31 -0.48 -7.31
N ASN A 203 1.24 -0.81 -6.43
CA ASN A 203 2.05 0.14 -5.67
C ASN A 203 3.44 0.30 -6.27
N THR A 204 3.85 1.54 -6.53
CA THR A 204 5.16 1.87 -7.10
C THR A 204 6.15 2.46 -6.09
N GLY A 205 5.82 2.53 -4.81
CA GLY A 205 6.62 3.17 -3.77
C GLY A 205 8.03 2.60 -3.63
N ALA A 206 8.17 1.27 -3.64
CA ALA A 206 9.49 0.64 -3.58
C ALA A 206 10.36 0.93 -4.83
N MET A 207 9.74 1.21 -5.99
CA MET A 207 10.46 1.62 -7.20
C MET A 207 11.05 3.02 -7.04
N SER A 208 10.29 3.98 -6.49
CA SER A 208 10.76 5.36 -6.25
C SER A 208 11.92 5.40 -5.26
N ARG A 209 11.92 4.49 -4.29
CA ARG A 209 12.97 4.31 -3.27
C ARG A 209 14.11 3.39 -3.71
N LYS A 210 14.06 2.87 -4.95
CA LYS A 210 15.08 1.99 -5.58
C LYS A 210 15.27 0.65 -4.87
N TYR A 211 14.28 0.17 -4.15
CA TYR A 211 14.27 -1.18 -3.58
C TYR A 211 13.84 -2.23 -4.60
N ARG A 212 12.97 -1.86 -5.55
CA ARG A 212 12.46 -2.75 -6.59
C ARG A 212 12.50 -2.08 -7.96
N THR A 213 12.56 -2.90 -8.99
CA THR A 213 12.42 -2.45 -10.38
C THR A 213 10.98 -2.58 -10.89
N THR A 214 10.11 -3.31 -10.17
CA THR A 214 8.71 -3.57 -10.53
C THR A 214 7.78 -3.18 -9.37
N PRO A 215 6.50 -2.85 -9.64
CA PRO A 215 5.54 -2.56 -8.58
C PRO A 215 5.14 -3.83 -7.80
N TYR A 216 4.43 -3.65 -6.68
CA TYR A 216 3.60 -4.68 -6.08
C TYR A 216 2.20 -4.66 -6.73
N PRO A 217 1.48 -5.78 -6.75
CA PRO A 217 1.95 -7.13 -6.54
C PRO A 217 2.78 -7.66 -7.74
N ALA A 218 3.50 -8.76 -7.49
CA ALA A 218 4.22 -9.46 -8.55
C ALA A 218 3.28 -9.94 -9.67
N PRO A 219 3.77 -10.07 -10.94
CA PRO A 219 2.91 -10.42 -12.09
C PRO A 219 2.05 -11.68 -11.90
N ILE A 220 2.53 -12.69 -11.17
CA ILE A 220 1.75 -13.91 -10.90
C ILE A 220 0.46 -13.62 -10.15
N PHE A 221 0.49 -12.70 -9.19
CA PHE A 221 -0.70 -12.27 -8.43
C PHE A 221 -1.61 -11.37 -9.28
N LEU A 222 -1.02 -10.47 -10.10
CA LEU A 222 -1.79 -9.66 -11.05
C LEU A 222 -2.53 -10.52 -12.07
N HIS A 223 -1.92 -11.59 -12.58
CA HIS A 223 -2.59 -12.56 -13.46
C HIS A 223 -3.79 -13.20 -12.75
N ARG A 224 -3.64 -13.57 -11.48
CA ARG A 224 -4.74 -14.13 -10.71
C ARG A 224 -5.87 -13.14 -10.48
N ILE A 225 -5.54 -11.86 -10.19
CA ILE A 225 -6.55 -10.79 -10.09
C ILE A 225 -7.29 -10.64 -11.42
N ALA A 226 -6.58 -10.68 -12.56
CA ALA A 226 -7.21 -10.63 -13.88
C ALA A 226 -8.16 -11.80 -14.15
N GLU A 227 -7.73 -13.04 -13.86
CA GLU A 227 -8.56 -14.25 -14.00
C GLU A 227 -9.85 -14.16 -13.20
N LYS A 228 -9.78 -13.61 -12.01
CA LYS A 228 -10.92 -13.45 -11.08
C LYS A 228 -11.70 -12.15 -11.29
N ARG A 229 -11.25 -11.28 -12.20
CA ARG A 229 -11.86 -9.96 -12.49
C ARG A 229 -11.86 -9.04 -11.26
N GLY A 230 -10.83 -9.15 -10.41
CA GLY A 230 -10.65 -8.26 -9.27
C GLY A 230 -10.31 -6.84 -9.71
N ASN A 231 -10.62 -5.88 -8.85
CA ASN A 231 -10.35 -4.47 -9.08
C ASN A 231 -8.93 -4.10 -8.67
N VAL A 232 -8.28 -3.22 -9.45
CA VAL A 232 -6.97 -2.67 -9.10
C VAL A 232 -6.99 -1.14 -9.14
N VAL A 233 -6.14 -0.51 -8.31
CA VAL A 233 -5.86 0.94 -8.31
C VAL A 233 -4.35 1.16 -8.39
N LEU A 234 -3.91 2.19 -9.13
CA LEU A 234 -2.51 2.63 -9.15
C LEU A 234 -2.26 3.61 -8.01
N THR A 235 -1.17 3.39 -7.27
CA THR A 235 -0.72 4.26 -6.19
C THR A 235 0.79 4.41 -6.19
N ALA A 236 1.28 5.50 -5.60
CA ALA A 236 2.70 5.79 -5.55
C ALA A 236 3.35 5.46 -4.19
N ASP A 237 2.56 5.30 -3.13
CA ASP A 237 3.09 5.12 -1.76
C ASP A 237 4.23 6.11 -1.52
N THR A 238 3.89 7.38 -1.76
CA THR A 238 4.89 8.42 -1.88
C THR A 238 5.28 8.99 -0.54
N HIS A 239 6.58 9.06 -0.29
CA HIS A 239 7.19 9.70 0.88
C HIS A 239 7.93 10.99 0.50
N HIS A 240 7.85 11.37 -0.79
CA HIS A 240 8.47 12.59 -1.31
C HIS A 240 7.54 13.26 -2.33
N LYS A 241 7.27 14.54 -2.15
CA LYS A 241 6.30 15.30 -2.96
C LYS A 241 6.52 15.24 -4.47
N ASP A 242 7.74 14.96 -4.94
CA ASP A 242 8.06 14.87 -6.37
C ASP A 242 7.75 13.50 -6.97
N ASN A 243 7.32 12.51 -6.16
CA ASN A 243 7.12 11.13 -6.57
C ASN A 243 5.63 10.71 -6.63
N LEU A 244 4.70 11.66 -6.69
CA LEU A 244 3.24 11.43 -6.59
C LEU A 244 2.68 10.45 -7.62
N THR A 245 3.35 10.27 -8.75
CA THR A 245 2.94 9.33 -9.82
C THR A 245 4.15 8.59 -10.41
N TYR A 246 5.20 8.44 -9.60
CA TYR A 246 6.43 7.78 -10.04
C TYR A 246 6.16 6.35 -10.51
N GLY A 247 6.64 6.00 -11.72
CA GLY A 247 6.58 4.64 -12.24
C GLY A 247 5.20 4.17 -12.72
N PHE A 248 4.19 5.02 -12.77
CA PHE A 248 2.84 4.67 -13.23
C PHE A 248 2.82 4.17 -14.67
N ASP A 249 3.69 4.70 -15.54
CA ASP A 249 3.86 4.24 -16.93
C ASP A 249 4.30 2.78 -17.01
N LYS A 250 5.31 2.41 -16.23
CA LYS A 250 5.82 1.04 -16.13
C LYS A 250 4.82 0.10 -15.47
N ALA A 251 4.20 0.55 -14.37
CA ALA A 251 3.16 -0.21 -13.69
C ALA A 251 1.98 -0.51 -14.64
N LEU A 252 1.53 0.48 -15.42
CA LEU A 252 0.45 0.30 -16.40
C LEU A 252 0.81 -0.74 -17.47
N GLN A 253 2.05 -0.80 -17.92
CA GLN A 253 2.52 -1.83 -18.87
C GLN A 253 2.44 -3.23 -18.25
N ILE A 254 2.83 -3.38 -16.98
CA ILE A 254 2.76 -4.65 -16.25
C ILE A 254 1.32 -5.08 -16.03
N ILE A 255 0.44 -4.16 -15.62
CA ILE A 255 -1.00 -4.41 -15.46
C ILE A 255 -1.61 -4.96 -16.76
N LYS A 256 -1.33 -4.31 -17.91
CA LYS A 256 -1.80 -4.76 -19.22
C LYS A 256 -1.26 -6.14 -19.58
N ALA A 257 0.03 -6.36 -19.38
CA ALA A 257 0.69 -7.64 -19.66
C ALA A 257 0.12 -8.77 -18.80
N SER A 258 -0.42 -8.46 -17.61
CA SER A 258 -1.07 -9.41 -16.71
C SER A 258 -2.53 -9.71 -17.09
N GLY A 259 -3.08 -9.13 -18.16
CA GLY A 259 -4.42 -9.38 -18.65
C GLY A 259 -5.52 -8.55 -17.97
N ILE A 260 -5.17 -7.57 -17.13
CA ILE A 260 -6.13 -6.63 -16.54
C ILE A 260 -6.52 -5.60 -17.60
N GLY A 261 -7.81 -5.48 -17.88
CA GLY A 261 -8.34 -4.60 -18.94
C GLY A 261 -8.72 -3.19 -18.47
N SER A 262 -8.75 -2.95 -17.18
CA SER A 262 -9.12 -1.65 -16.62
C SER A 262 -8.54 -1.41 -15.23
N VAL A 263 -8.37 -0.14 -14.86
CA VAL A 263 -7.86 0.31 -13.56
C VAL A 263 -8.86 1.27 -12.95
N LEU A 264 -9.20 1.08 -11.68
CA LEU A 264 -9.97 2.05 -10.91
C LEU A 264 -9.11 3.29 -10.61
N THR A 265 -9.69 4.45 -10.72
CA THR A 265 -9.10 5.71 -10.29
C THR A 265 -10.14 6.55 -9.55
N MET A 266 -9.70 7.27 -8.53
CA MET A 266 -10.57 8.21 -7.85
C MET A 266 -10.64 9.50 -8.64
N THR A 267 -11.85 9.98 -8.90
CA THR A 267 -12.12 11.27 -9.55
C THR A 267 -12.83 12.23 -8.59
N LYS A 268 -13.07 13.45 -9.03
CA LYS A 268 -13.87 14.39 -8.22
C LYS A 268 -15.29 13.87 -7.95
N GLU A 269 -15.84 13.07 -8.87
CA GLU A 269 -17.19 12.47 -8.78
C GLU A 269 -17.22 11.13 -8.05
N GLY A 270 -16.07 10.53 -7.74
CA GLY A 270 -15.95 9.20 -7.12
C GLY A 270 -15.12 8.23 -7.95
N TRP A 271 -15.22 6.94 -7.64
CA TRP A 271 -14.51 5.89 -8.35
C TRP A 271 -14.93 5.79 -9.82
N LYS A 272 -13.95 5.69 -10.71
CA LYS A 272 -14.15 5.51 -12.14
C LYS A 272 -13.25 4.40 -12.67
N ASN A 273 -13.81 3.52 -13.45
CA ASN A 273 -13.08 2.45 -14.12
C ASN A 273 -12.52 2.96 -15.46
N ILE A 274 -11.21 2.96 -15.61
CA ILE A 274 -10.52 3.42 -16.82
C ILE A 274 -10.03 2.20 -17.60
N ALA A 275 -10.62 1.96 -18.78
CA ALA A 275 -10.15 0.92 -19.70
C ALA A 275 -8.70 1.23 -20.14
N ILE A 276 -7.84 0.20 -20.22
CA ILE A 276 -6.40 0.37 -20.49
C ILE A 276 -5.91 -0.47 -21.67
#